data_97221ce93f90796d6b70721d6ac8f1cd
#
_entry.id   97221ce93f90796d6b70721d6ac8f1cd
#
_cell.length_a   1.000
_cell.length_b   1.000
_cell.length_c   1.000
_cell.angle_alpha   90.00
_cell.angle_beta   90.00
_cell.angle_gamma   90.00
#
_symmetry.space_group_name_H-M   'P 1'
#
loop_
_entity.id
_entity.type
_entity.pdbx_description
1 polymer ?
#
loop_
_entity_poly.entity_id
_entity_poly.type
_entity_poly.pdbx_seq_one_letter_code
_entity_poly.pdbx_strand_id
1 'polypeptide(L)'
;MHRVTTLTCRLREKVPGQHKKQLNHPEQGKSMKSDECTLYHGGLKGAEALFGETAEKYGVNEVIFSFEGHKLNRDKNPVVLSEADLQRGDISMEIASRMMNRTYYETEKIRKVLQTIFHMVNKGHQVFVVGTILDDKSVKGGTGWAVELAKLFNRPLHVFDQNLNNWFTWKDGDWHEDTPTIKYTTFVGSGTRYLSEEGRSAIEKLFVDSFDK
;
A
#
# COMPACT_ATOMS: atom_id res chain seq x y z
N MET A 1 -37.02 53.97 -25.83
CA MET A 1 -37.17 52.71 -26.57
C MET A 1 -35.79 52.30 -27.10
N HIS A 2 -35.07 51.44 -26.40
CA HIS A 2 -33.79 50.90 -26.87
C HIS A 2 -33.90 49.39 -26.82
N ARG A 3 -33.82 48.74 -27.99
CA ARG A 3 -33.82 47.29 -28.15
C ARG A 3 -32.43 46.76 -27.82
N VAL A 4 -32.34 45.83 -26.89
CA VAL A 4 -31.15 45.04 -26.61
C VAL A 4 -31.18 43.79 -27.48
N THR A 5 -30.21 43.66 -28.37
CA THR A 5 -30.05 42.52 -29.27
C THR A 5 -29.19 41.47 -28.55
N THR A 6 -29.74 40.30 -28.27
CA THR A 6 -29.05 39.15 -27.65
C THR A 6 -28.25 38.43 -28.71
N LEU A 7 -26.92 38.42 -28.57
CA LEU A 7 -26.02 37.65 -29.40
C LEU A 7 -25.82 36.25 -28.74
N THR A 8 -26.40 35.23 -29.33
CA THR A 8 -26.13 33.81 -28.96
C THR A 8 -24.91 33.33 -29.72
N CYS A 9 -23.80 33.20 -29.01
CA CYS A 9 -22.59 32.56 -29.57
C CYS A 9 -22.63 31.03 -29.25
N ARG A 10 -22.91 30.21 -30.27
CA ARG A 10 -22.73 28.75 -30.21
C ARG A 10 -21.33 28.43 -30.75
N LEU A 11 -20.42 28.11 -29.89
CA LEU A 11 -19.22 27.39 -30.24
C LEU A 11 -19.26 26.01 -29.59
N ARG A 12 -19.61 25.00 -30.38
CA ARG A 12 -19.37 23.59 -30.03
C ARG A 12 -18.00 23.23 -30.60
N GLU A 13 -16.97 23.30 -29.81
CA GLU A 13 -15.71 22.63 -30.11
C GLU A 13 -15.82 21.15 -29.71
N LYS A 14 -15.62 20.28 -30.71
CA LYS A 14 -15.46 18.85 -30.51
C LYS A 14 -14.04 18.61 -29.92
N VAL A 15 -13.97 18.21 -28.67
CA VAL A 15 -12.76 17.70 -28.05
C VAL A 15 -12.51 16.28 -28.60
N PRO A 16 -11.33 15.99 -29.20
CA PRO A 16 -11.01 14.62 -29.67
C PRO A 16 -10.86 13.68 -28.48
N GLY A 17 -11.32 12.45 -28.68
CA GLY A 17 -11.48 11.40 -27.69
C GLY A 17 -10.33 11.22 -26.69
N GLN A 18 -10.62 11.44 -25.45
CA GLN A 18 -9.83 10.90 -24.34
C GLN A 18 -10.08 9.38 -24.29
N HIS A 19 -9.08 8.60 -24.65
CA HIS A 19 -9.05 7.19 -24.31
C HIS A 19 -9.10 7.06 -22.78
N LYS A 20 -10.28 6.78 -22.25
CA LYS A 20 -10.44 6.28 -20.89
C LYS A 20 -9.67 4.95 -20.84
N LYS A 21 -8.48 4.91 -20.23
CA LYS A 21 -7.91 3.66 -19.75
C LYS A 21 -8.93 3.11 -18.77
N GLN A 22 -9.67 2.09 -19.21
CA GLN A 22 -10.47 1.26 -18.31
C GLN A 22 -9.52 0.67 -17.27
N LEU A 23 -9.71 1.06 -16.01
CA LEU A 23 -9.22 0.29 -14.89
C LEU A 23 -9.85 -1.09 -15.02
N ASN A 24 -9.04 -2.10 -15.29
CA ASN A 24 -9.48 -3.48 -15.33
C ASN A 24 -9.93 -3.87 -13.92
N HIS A 25 -11.22 -3.72 -13.65
CA HIS A 25 -11.86 -4.47 -12.59
C HIS A 25 -11.81 -5.95 -13.01
N PRO A 26 -11.38 -6.87 -12.13
CA PRO A 26 -11.42 -8.28 -12.46
C PRO A 26 -12.85 -8.67 -12.84
N GLU A 27 -13.00 -9.30 -14.01
CA GLU A 27 -14.27 -9.88 -14.46
C GLU A 27 -14.76 -10.85 -13.36
N GLN A 28 -15.98 -10.68 -12.91
CA GLN A 28 -16.60 -11.55 -11.92
C GLN A 28 -16.66 -12.97 -12.48
N GLY A 29 -15.81 -13.88 -11.95
CA GLY A 29 -15.84 -15.30 -12.27
C GLY A 29 -14.50 -16.01 -12.49
N LYS A 30 -13.40 -15.29 -12.71
CA LYS A 30 -12.08 -15.93 -12.86
C LYS A 30 -11.32 -15.84 -11.52
N SER A 31 -11.00 -16.99 -10.93
CA SER A 31 -10.12 -16.99 -9.74
C SER A 31 -8.76 -16.39 -10.13
N MET A 32 -8.32 -15.40 -9.38
CA MET A 32 -7.01 -14.77 -9.57
C MET A 32 -5.91 -15.79 -9.27
N LYS A 33 -4.97 -15.95 -10.19
CA LYS A 33 -3.84 -16.86 -9.98
C LYS A 33 -2.72 -16.14 -9.24
N SER A 34 -2.04 -16.86 -8.36
CA SER A 34 -0.94 -16.32 -7.57
C SER A 34 0.23 -15.84 -8.44
N ASP A 35 0.54 -16.53 -9.55
CA ASP A 35 1.61 -16.19 -10.49
C ASP A 35 1.32 -14.90 -11.31
N GLU A 36 0.06 -14.47 -11.37
CA GLU A 36 -0.36 -13.18 -11.94
C GLU A 36 -0.20 -12.01 -10.93
N CYS A 37 0.10 -12.32 -9.66
CA CYS A 37 0.18 -11.34 -8.60
C CYS A 37 1.61 -10.86 -8.34
N THR A 38 1.72 -9.63 -7.82
CA THR A 38 2.98 -9.03 -7.39
C THR A 38 2.84 -8.42 -6.00
N LEU A 39 3.67 -8.89 -5.07
CA LEU A 39 3.86 -8.32 -3.75
C LEU A 39 4.93 -7.23 -3.78
N TYR A 40 4.65 -6.08 -3.17
CA TYR A 40 5.62 -5.01 -2.90
C TYR A 40 5.91 -4.90 -1.41
N HIS A 41 7.19 -4.90 -1.04
CA HIS A 41 7.62 -4.71 0.36
C HIS A 41 9.05 -4.16 0.46
N GLY A 42 9.51 -3.84 1.68
CA GLY A 42 10.83 -3.27 1.92
C GLY A 42 11.90 -4.28 2.35
N GLY A 43 11.56 -5.57 2.50
CA GLY A 43 12.52 -6.63 2.87
C GLY A 43 13.02 -6.58 4.31
N LEU A 44 12.39 -5.81 5.19
CA LEU A 44 12.79 -5.69 6.59
C LEU A 44 12.38 -6.91 7.41
N LYS A 45 13.08 -7.07 8.56
CA LYS A 45 12.79 -8.15 9.51
C LYS A 45 11.35 -8.10 10.02
N GLY A 46 10.74 -9.25 10.23
CA GLY A 46 9.41 -9.43 10.79
C GLY A 46 8.36 -9.59 9.70
N ALA A 47 7.31 -8.79 9.71
CA ALA A 47 6.18 -8.97 8.80
C ALA A 47 6.58 -8.91 7.32
N GLU A 48 7.41 -7.96 6.91
CA GLU A 48 7.79 -7.80 5.51
C GLU A 48 8.55 -9.03 4.97
N ALA A 49 9.53 -9.53 5.73
CA ALA A 49 10.26 -10.74 5.34
C ALA A 49 9.33 -11.95 5.23
N LEU A 50 8.37 -12.10 6.16
CA LEU A 50 7.42 -13.21 6.12
C LEU A 50 6.42 -13.09 4.97
N PHE A 51 5.94 -11.88 4.64
CA PHE A 51 5.13 -11.67 3.44
C PHE A 51 5.87 -12.17 2.19
N GLY A 52 7.16 -11.81 2.05
CA GLY A 52 7.98 -12.27 0.93
C GLY A 52 8.21 -13.79 0.93
N GLU A 53 8.51 -14.40 2.09
CA GLU A 53 8.68 -15.85 2.23
C GLU A 53 7.38 -16.59 1.86
N THR A 54 6.23 -16.08 2.28
CA THR A 54 4.93 -16.66 1.96
C THR A 54 4.58 -16.47 0.49
N ALA A 55 4.83 -15.28 -0.07
CA ALA A 55 4.66 -15.01 -1.50
C ALA A 55 5.44 -16.01 -2.37
N GLU A 56 6.70 -16.31 -2.01
CA GLU A 56 7.52 -17.28 -2.71
C GLU A 56 6.93 -18.70 -2.68
N LYS A 57 6.39 -19.14 -1.54
CA LYS A 57 5.72 -20.44 -1.41
C LYS A 57 4.52 -20.58 -2.35
N TYR A 58 3.81 -19.48 -2.62
CA TYR A 58 2.64 -19.44 -3.49
C TYR A 58 2.95 -19.06 -4.94
N GLY A 59 4.23 -18.84 -5.29
CA GLY A 59 4.62 -18.43 -6.64
C GLY A 59 4.18 -17.00 -7.02
N VAL A 60 3.89 -16.17 -6.03
CA VAL A 60 3.60 -14.74 -6.21
C VAL A 60 4.90 -14.01 -6.54
N ASN A 61 4.88 -13.13 -7.55
CA ASN A 61 6.03 -12.30 -7.87
C ASN A 61 6.33 -11.34 -6.72
N GLU A 62 7.62 -11.11 -6.46
CA GLU A 62 8.10 -10.29 -5.35
C GLU A 62 8.94 -9.13 -5.86
N VAL A 63 8.67 -7.91 -5.36
CA VAL A 63 9.47 -6.72 -5.61
C VAL A 63 9.83 -6.06 -4.28
N ILE A 64 11.11 -6.03 -3.99
CA ILE A 64 11.66 -5.40 -2.78
C ILE A 64 12.21 -4.03 -3.16
N PHE A 65 11.68 -2.95 -2.55
CA PHE A 65 12.27 -1.62 -2.71
C PHE A 65 13.34 -1.37 -1.66
N SER A 66 14.51 -0.93 -2.12
CA SER A 66 15.69 -0.73 -1.31
C SER A 66 16.45 0.52 -1.75
N PHE A 67 17.55 0.83 -1.08
CA PHE A 67 18.48 1.90 -1.42
C PHE A 67 19.90 1.49 -1.03
N GLU A 68 20.89 2.18 -1.54
CA GLU A 68 22.31 1.86 -1.25
C GLU A 68 22.60 1.89 0.27
N GLY A 69 23.18 0.81 0.80
CA GLY A 69 23.45 0.63 2.23
C GLY A 69 22.23 0.22 3.08
N HIS A 70 21.08 -0.10 2.46
CA HIS A 70 19.93 -0.64 3.17
C HIS A 70 20.20 -2.07 3.62
N LYS A 71 20.10 -2.34 4.92
CA LYS A 71 20.24 -3.69 5.48
C LYS A 71 18.91 -4.43 5.40
N LEU A 72 18.83 -5.38 4.50
CA LEU A 72 17.67 -6.24 4.29
C LEU A 72 17.78 -7.53 5.09
N ASN A 73 16.66 -8.07 5.53
CA ASN A 73 16.54 -9.44 6.04
C ASN A 73 16.14 -10.42 4.94
N ARG A 74 15.37 -9.93 3.98
CA ARG A 74 15.06 -10.64 2.76
C ARG A 74 15.65 -9.86 1.59
N ASP A 75 16.60 -10.49 0.91
CA ASP A 75 17.39 -9.91 -0.18
C ASP A 75 17.23 -10.78 -1.43
N LYS A 76 16.10 -10.62 -2.11
CA LYS A 76 15.78 -11.35 -3.35
C LYS A 76 15.60 -10.34 -4.49
N ASN A 77 16.72 -10.05 -5.17
CA ASN A 77 16.77 -9.11 -6.30
C ASN A 77 16.09 -7.75 -6.02
N PRO A 78 16.55 -7.00 -4.99
CA PRO A 78 15.92 -5.74 -4.64
C PRO A 78 16.10 -4.69 -5.74
N VAL A 79 15.06 -3.88 -5.93
CA VAL A 79 15.12 -2.67 -6.73
C VAL A 79 15.78 -1.58 -5.90
N VAL A 80 17.04 -1.28 -6.19
CA VAL A 80 17.80 -0.22 -5.53
C VAL A 80 17.41 1.13 -6.13
N LEU A 81 16.71 1.94 -5.34
CA LEU A 81 16.25 3.27 -5.75
C LEU A 81 17.40 4.28 -5.72
N SER A 82 17.47 5.14 -6.75
CA SER A 82 18.35 6.31 -6.76
C SER A 82 17.86 7.38 -5.77
N GLU A 83 18.72 8.34 -5.42
CA GLU A 83 18.32 9.50 -4.60
C GLU A 83 17.14 10.26 -5.23
N ALA A 84 17.15 10.44 -6.55
CA ALA A 84 16.08 11.11 -7.27
C ALA A 84 14.76 10.30 -7.21
N ASP A 85 14.83 8.97 -7.27
CA ASP A 85 13.63 8.14 -7.12
C ASP A 85 13.11 8.18 -5.68
N LEU A 86 13.96 8.09 -4.69
CA LEU A 86 13.57 8.19 -3.28
C LEU A 86 12.79 9.49 -3.00
N GLN A 87 13.27 10.63 -3.53
CA GLN A 87 12.66 11.94 -3.30
C GLN A 87 11.28 12.12 -3.97
N ARG A 88 10.90 11.28 -4.92
CA ARG A 88 9.59 11.38 -5.61
C ARG A 88 8.39 11.33 -4.65
N GLY A 89 8.54 10.68 -3.51
CA GLY A 89 7.51 10.53 -2.51
C GLY A 89 7.44 11.63 -1.46
N ASP A 90 8.41 12.55 -1.41
CA ASP A 90 8.61 13.46 -0.28
C ASP A 90 7.36 14.30 0.05
N ILE A 91 6.65 14.81 -0.95
CA ILE A 91 5.42 15.59 -0.73
C ILE A 91 4.35 14.71 -0.05
N SER A 92 4.15 13.48 -0.51
CA SER A 92 3.18 12.56 0.07
C SER A 92 3.58 12.15 1.49
N MET A 93 4.87 11.96 1.74
CA MET A 93 5.41 11.65 3.06
C MET A 93 5.24 12.82 4.04
N GLU A 94 5.42 14.06 3.58
CA GLU A 94 5.12 15.27 4.36
C GLU A 94 3.63 15.37 4.74
N ILE A 95 2.74 15.04 3.82
CA ILE A 95 1.30 15.01 4.11
C ILE A 95 0.99 13.94 5.15
N ALA A 96 1.49 12.72 4.97
CA ALA A 96 1.32 11.62 5.93
C ALA A 96 1.91 11.97 7.32
N SER A 97 3.05 12.65 7.36
CA SER A 97 3.67 13.19 8.57
C SER A 97 2.71 14.05 9.37
N ARG A 98 2.05 15.00 8.69
CA ARG A 98 1.07 15.91 9.31
C ARG A 98 -0.18 15.17 9.78
N MET A 99 -0.68 14.20 9.00
CA MET A 99 -1.84 13.38 9.37
C MET A 99 -1.62 12.61 10.68
N MET A 100 -0.37 12.16 10.92
CA MET A 100 -0.01 11.43 12.14
C MET A 100 0.56 12.30 13.26
N ASN A 101 0.79 13.60 13.01
CA ASN A 101 1.56 14.46 13.90
C ASN A 101 2.94 13.85 14.27
N ARG A 102 3.64 13.30 13.26
CA ARG A 102 4.98 12.67 13.41
C ARG A 102 5.98 13.36 12.50
N THR A 103 7.25 13.45 12.94
CA THR A 103 8.32 14.06 12.16
C THR A 103 8.81 13.13 11.05
N TYR A 104 8.81 13.62 9.79
CA TYR A 104 9.34 12.89 8.64
C TYR A 104 10.89 12.91 8.59
N TYR A 105 11.50 13.99 9.02
CA TYR A 105 12.95 14.22 8.93
C TYR A 105 13.65 13.97 10.25
N GLU A 106 13.78 12.70 10.68
CA GLU A 106 14.58 12.39 11.87
C GLU A 106 16.06 12.23 11.54
N THR A 107 16.38 11.21 10.72
CA THR A 107 17.72 10.93 10.20
C THR A 107 17.64 10.56 8.73
N GLU A 108 18.75 10.77 7.99
CA GLU A 108 18.82 10.42 6.57
C GLU A 108 18.46 8.95 6.32
N LYS A 109 18.98 8.05 7.13
CA LYS A 109 18.69 6.61 6.98
C LYS A 109 17.22 6.27 7.21
N ILE A 110 16.61 6.82 8.26
CA ILE A 110 15.18 6.60 8.54
C ILE A 110 14.35 7.19 7.40
N ARG A 111 14.68 8.41 6.97
CA ARG A 111 14.00 9.05 5.84
C ARG A 111 14.03 8.17 4.59
N LYS A 112 15.17 7.60 4.20
CA LYS A 112 15.27 6.71 3.04
C LYS A 112 14.41 5.45 3.19
N VAL A 113 14.35 4.85 4.39
CA VAL A 113 13.42 3.75 4.68
C VAL A 113 11.97 4.19 4.46
N LEU A 114 11.58 5.36 4.96
CA LEU A 114 10.22 5.88 4.78
C LEU A 114 9.92 6.18 3.30
N GLN A 115 10.90 6.67 2.55
CA GLN A 115 10.77 6.90 1.10
C GLN A 115 10.53 5.60 0.33
N THR A 116 11.12 4.45 0.74
CA THR A 116 10.79 3.16 0.11
C THR A 116 9.34 2.76 0.32
N ILE A 117 8.73 3.11 1.46
CA ILE A 117 7.32 2.84 1.75
C ILE A 117 6.40 3.55 0.73
N PHE A 118 6.73 4.78 0.35
CA PHE A 118 5.99 5.48 -0.72
C PHE A 118 5.95 4.65 -2.00
N HIS A 119 7.09 4.10 -2.44
CA HIS A 119 7.15 3.30 -3.68
C HIS A 119 6.31 2.04 -3.58
N MET A 120 6.32 1.37 -2.42
CA MET A 120 5.49 0.19 -2.17
C MET A 120 4.00 0.53 -2.33
N VAL A 121 3.51 1.53 -1.59
CA VAL A 121 2.09 1.90 -1.56
C VAL A 121 1.64 2.55 -2.87
N ASN A 122 2.51 3.28 -3.55
CA ASN A 122 2.21 3.87 -4.85
C ASN A 122 2.04 2.80 -5.96
N LYS A 123 2.74 1.67 -5.86
CA LYS A 123 2.67 0.55 -6.82
C LYS A 123 1.58 -0.47 -6.48
N GLY A 124 1.36 -0.76 -5.21
CA GLY A 124 0.36 -1.72 -4.77
C GLY A 124 -1.04 -1.13 -4.73
N HIS A 125 -2.03 -1.89 -5.19
CA HIS A 125 -3.44 -1.46 -5.16
C HIS A 125 -4.12 -1.79 -3.84
N GLN A 126 -3.72 -2.87 -3.16
CA GLN A 126 -4.25 -3.30 -1.87
C GLN A 126 -3.11 -3.34 -0.85
N VAL A 127 -3.36 -2.94 0.38
CA VAL A 127 -2.33 -2.81 1.40
C VAL A 127 -2.68 -3.65 2.61
N PHE A 128 -1.79 -4.58 2.95
CA PHE A 128 -1.87 -5.42 4.15
C PHE A 128 -0.73 -5.06 5.10
N VAL A 129 -1.09 -4.86 6.35
CA VAL A 129 -0.16 -4.40 7.39
C VAL A 129 -0.32 -5.24 8.64
N VAL A 130 0.77 -5.62 9.29
CA VAL A 130 0.73 -6.21 10.63
C VAL A 130 1.33 -5.21 11.63
N GLY A 131 0.53 -4.83 12.64
CA GLY A 131 0.95 -3.79 13.59
C GLY A 131 0.06 -3.70 14.82
N THR A 132 -0.05 -2.51 15.36
CA THR A 132 -0.94 -2.17 16.48
C THR A 132 -1.68 -0.88 16.16
N ILE A 133 -2.99 -0.92 16.15
CA ILE A 133 -3.86 0.24 16.00
C ILE A 133 -3.87 1.02 17.33
N LEU A 134 -3.75 2.34 17.26
CA LEU A 134 -3.78 3.24 18.41
C LEU A 134 -5.15 3.89 18.56
N ASP A 135 -5.42 4.49 19.72
CA ASP A 135 -6.69 5.16 20.05
C ASP A 135 -7.04 6.30 19.08
N ASP A 136 -6.01 6.95 18.49
CA ASP A 136 -6.16 7.98 17.47
C ASP A 136 -6.41 7.41 16.05
N LYS A 137 -6.65 6.11 15.94
CA LYS A 137 -6.85 5.35 14.70
C LYS A 137 -5.63 5.30 13.78
N SER A 138 -4.47 5.79 14.20
CA SER A 138 -3.19 5.57 13.52
C SER A 138 -2.61 4.20 13.88
N VAL A 139 -1.52 3.80 13.20
CA VAL A 139 -0.80 2.56 13.53
C VAL A 139 0.58 2.90 14.11
N LYS A 140 0.96 2.15 15.14
CA LYS A 140 2.19 2.38 15.92
C LYS A 140 3.46 2.29 15.06
N GLY A 141 4.41 3.19 15.32
CA GLY A 141 5.78 3.14 14.79
C GLY A 141 5.91 3.42 13.29
N GLY A 142 6.95 2.89 12.67
CA GLY A 142 7.23 3.03 11.23
C GLY A 142 6.15 2.46 10.31
N THR A 143 5.44 1.45 10.78
CA THR A 143 4.33 0.80 10.09
C THR A 143 3.17 1.77 9.78
N GLY A 144 2.94 2.75 10.66
CA GLY A 144 1.91 3.77 10.46
C GLY A 144 2.08 4.59 9.17
N TRP A 145 3.29 4.74 8.65
CA TRP A 145 3.52 5.47 7.41
C TRP A 145 2.90 4.79 6.20
N ALA A 146 2.98 3.46 6.11
CA ALA A 146 2.32 2.70 5.04
C ALA A 146 0.78 2.83 5.14
N VAL A 147 0.25 2.83 6.35
CA VAL A 147 -1.18 2.99 6.64
C VAL A 147 -1.68 4.37 6.21
N GLU A 148 -1.01 5.45 6.62
CA GLU A 148 -1.46 6.80 6.27
C GLU A 148 -1.29 7.10 4.78
N LEU A 149 -0.26 6.58 4.12
CA LEU A 149 -0.16 6.66 2.67
C LEU A 149 -1.29 5.89 1.96
N ALA A 150 -1.66 4.71 2.48
CA ALA A 150 -2.78 3.94 1.93
C ALA A 150 -4.12 4.69 2.08
N LYS A 151 -4.35 5.34 3.22
CA LYS A 151 -5.51 6.23 3.43
C LYS A 151 -5.48 7.42 2.47
N LEU A 152 -4.33 8.11 2.35
CA LEU A 152 -4.14 9.25 1.44
C LEU A 152 -4.40 8.90 -0.02
N PHE A 153 -3.99 7.71 -0.46
CA PHE A 153 -4.15 7.23 -1.83
C PHE A 153 -5.46 6.47 -2.05
N ASN A 154 -6.32 6.41 -1.03
CA ASN A 154 -7.59 5.69 -1.05
C ASN A 154 -7.43 4.23 -1.53
N ARG A 155 -6.41 3.55 -0.99
CA ARG A 155 -6.15 2.14 -1.26
C ARG A 155 -6.99 1.26 -0.32
N PRO A 156 -7.54 0.13 -0.78
CA PRO A 156 -8.06 -0.90 0.13
C PRO A 156 -6.98 -1.26 1.15
N LEU A 157 -7.28 -1.04 2.43
CA LEU A 157 -6.32 -1.10 3.53
C LEU A 157 -6.81 -2.03 4.62
N HIS A 158 -5.95 -2.98 4.98
CA HIS A 158 -6.21 -3.97 6.02
C HIS A 158 -5.04 -4.00 7.01
N VAL A 159 -5.36 -3.98 8.30
CA VAL A 159 -4.38 -4.07 9.39
C VAL A 159 -4.71 -5.26 10.27
N PHE A 160 -3.76 -6.17 10.46
CA PHE A 160 -3.83 -7.15 11.54
C PHE A 160 -3.29 -6.50 12.81
N ASP A 161 -4.17 -6.30 13.78
CA ASP A 161 -3.80 -5.78 15.09
C ASP A 161 -3.32 -6.93 15.98
N GLN A 162 -2.04 -6.89 16.38
CA GLN A 162 -1.43 -7.95 17.20
C GLN A 162 -1.91 -7.96 18.66
N ASN A 163 -2.51 -6.88 19.15
CA ASN A 163 -3.09 -6.85 20.49
C ASN A 163 -4.48 -7.47 20.53
N LEU A 164 -5.25 -7.26 19.45
CA LEU A 164 -6.61 -7.77 19.31
C LEU A 164 -6.66 -9.13 18.60
N ASN A 165 -5.54 -9.54 17.98
CA ASN A 165 -5.41 -10.78 17.20
C ASN A 165 -6.46 -10.92 16.10
N ASN A 166 -6.80 -9.79 15.43
CA ASN A 166 -7.80 -9.76 14.39
C ASN A 166 -7.41 -8.81 13.26
N TRP A 167 -7.98 -9.06 12.06
CA TRP A 167 -7.87 -8.15 10.93
C TRP A 167 -8.93 -7.05 11.01
N PHE A 168 -8.52 -5.84 10.61
CA PHE A 168 -9.39 -4.67 10.49
C PHE A 168 -9.22 -4.04 9.12
N THR A 169 -10.33 -3.65 8.50
CA THR A 169 -10.38 -2.90 7.24
C THR A 169 -10.72 -1.45 7.52
N TRP A 170 -9.98 -0.54 6.90
CA TRP A 170 -10.25 0.89 6.94
C TRP A 170 -11.39 1.23 5.99
N LYS A 171 -12.49 1.73 6.52
CA LYS A 171 -13.66 2.11 5.76
C LYS A 171 -14.43 3.22 6.48
N ASP A 172 -14.94 4.20 5.72
CA ASP A 172 -15.79 5.30 6.22
C ASP A 172 -15.16 6.08 7.39
N GLY A 173 -13.82 6.19 7.41
CA GLY A 173 -13.06 6.90 8.44
C GLY A 173 -12.85 6.13 9.74
N ASP A 174 -13.10 4.80 9.73
CA ASP A 174 -12.90 3.95 10.90
C ASP A 174 -12.38 2.54 10.55
N TRP A 175 -11.97 1.80 11.61
CA TRP A 175 -11.56 0.42 11.53
C TRP A 175 -12.74 -0.51 11.82
N HIS A 176 -12.97 -1.47 10.92
CA HIS A 176 -14.00 -2.49 11.01
C HIS A 176 -13.36 -3.87 10.97
N GLU A 177 -13.77 -4.77 11.85
CA GLU A 177 -13.33 -6.17 11.81
C GLU A 177 -13.64 -6.79 10.45
N ASP A 178 -12.70 -7.58 9.92
CA ASP A 178 -12.83 -8.18 8.59
C ASP A 178 -12.03 -9.50 8.51
N THR A 179 -12.30 -10.27 7.48
CA THR A 179 -11.47 -11.40 7.04
C THR A 179 -11.03 -11.13 5.61
N PRO A 180 -9.95 -10.34 5.42
CA PRO A 180 -9.56 -9.89 4.10
C PRO A 180 -8.96 -11.02 3.27
N THR A 181 -9.06 -10.88 1.94
CA THR A 181 -8.36 -11.70 0.96
C THR A 181 -7.65 -10.81 -0.04
N ILE A 182 -6.63 -11.33 -0.73
CA ILE A 182 -5.95 -10.64 -1.82
C ILE A 182 -6.88 -10.64 -3.02
N LYS A 183 -7.29 -9.43 -3.46
CA LYS A 183 -8.27 -9.22 -4.54
C LYS A 183 -7.70 -8.49 -5.76
N TYR A 184 -6.45 -8.04 -5.66
CA TYR A 184 -5.78 -7.27 -6.71
C TYR A 184 -4.48 -7.97 -7.10
N THR A 185 -4.13 -7.90 -8.36
CA THR A 185 -2.88 -8.46 -8.89
C THR A 185 -1.63 -7.76 -8.34
N THR A 186 -1.77 -6.59 -7.70
CA THR A 186 -0.67 -5.91 -7.03
C THR A 186 -1.07 -5.55 -5.61
N PHE A 187 -0.24 -5.91 -4.65
CA PHE A 187 -0.51 -5.62 -3.24
C PHE A 187 0.79 -5.35 -2.45
N VAL A 188 0.63 -4.72 -1.29
CA VAL A 188 1.71 -4.38 -0.37
C VAL A 188 1.61 -5.27 0.86
N GLY A 189 2.74 -5.81 1.29
CA GLY A 189 2.91 -6.46 2.59
C GLY A 189 3.89 -5.64 3.44
N SER A 190 3.42 -5.05 4.53
CA SER A 190 4.26 -4.29 5.44
C SER A 190 3.94 -4.61 6.89
N GLY A 191 4.74 -4.11 7.83
CA GLY A 191 4.42 -4.25 9.23
C GLY A 191 5.61 -4.21 10.17
N THR A 192 5.32 -4.63 11.40
CA THR A 192 6.28 -4.58 12.50
C THR A 192 7.44 -5.57 12.34
N ARG A 193 8.60 -5.17 12.84
CA ARG A 193 9.76 -6.10 13.01
C ARG A 193 9.56 -7.10 14.16
N TYR A 194 8.62 -6.84 15.04
CA TYR A 194 8.30 -7.66 16.22
C TYR A 194 7.00 -8.43 15.96
N LEU A 195 7.09 -9.39 15.05
CA LEU A 195 5.97 -10.20 14.61
C LEU A 195 5.64 -11.27 15.65
N SER A 196 4.40 -11.30 16.13
CA SER A 196 3.88 -12.36 17.00
C SER A 196 3.57 -13.64 16.21
N GLU A 197 3.35 -14.76 16.91
CA GLU A 197 2.96 -16.02 16.26
C GLU A 197 1.56 -15.90 15.63
N GLU A 198 0.66 -15.14 16.24
CA GLU A 198 -0.68 -14.85 15.70
C GLU A 198 -0.57 -14.00 14.43
N GLY A 199 0.32 -12.99 14.44
CA GLY A 199 0.61 -12.18 13.25
C GLY A 199 1.24 -12.99 12.12
N ARG A 200 2.10 -13.98 12.44
CA ARG A 200 2.63 -14.94 11.50
C ARG A 200 1.52 -15.77 10.87
N SER A 201 0.70 -16.38 11.71
CA SER A 201 -0.43 -17.22 11.29
C SER A 201 -1.42 -16.43 10.44
N ALA A 202 -1.65 -15.15 10.77
CA ALA A 202 -2.54 -14.27 10.02
C ALA A 202 -2.02 -13.98 8.60
N ILE A 203 -0.71 -13.77 8.43
CA ILE A 203 -0.09 -13.61 7.09
C ILE A 203 -0.24 -14.91 6.29
N GLU A 204 0.12 -16.05 6.86
CA GLU A 204 0.04 -17.35 6.17
C GLU A 204 -1.40 -17.66 5.77
N LYS A 205 -2.36 -17.45 6.69
CA LYS A 205 -3.79 -17.65 6.43
C LYS A 205 -4.33 -16.71 5.33
N LEU A 206 -3.86 -15.48 5.25
CA LEU A 206 -4.24 -14.55 4.18
C LEU A 206 -3.95 -15.13 2.79
N PHE A 207 -2.81 -15.79 2.61
CA PHE A 207 -2.45 -16.44 1.34
C PHE A 207 -3.27 -17.70 1.08
N VAL A 208 -3.46 -18.55 2.10
CA VAL A 208 -4.36 -19.73 2.03
C VAL A 208 -5.75 -19.31 1.56
N ASP A 209 -6.37 -18.35 2.27
CA ASP A 209 -7.73 -17.90 1.98
C ASP A 209 -7.86 -17.21 0.60
N SER A 210 -6.74 -16.75 0.05
CA SER A 210 -6.71 -16.05 -1.25
C SER A 210 -6.46 -16.97 -2.44
N PHE A 211 -5.65 -18.02 -2.28
CA PHE A 211 -5.13 -18.82 -3.38
C PHE A 211 -5.45 -20.31 -3.30
N ASP A 212 -5.70 -20.89 -2.11
CA ASP A 212 -6.05 -22.31 -1.95
C ASP A 212 -7.58 -22.52 -2.07
N LYS A 213 -8.13 -22.31 -3.28
CA LYS A 213 -9.56 -22.50 -3.56
C LYS A 213 -9.78 -23.67 -4.49
#